data_374c462a371f0f783a6fa866b619f203
#
_entry.id   374c462a371f0f783a6fa866b619f203
#
_cell.length_a   1.000
_cell.length_b   1.000
_cell.length_c   1.000
_cell.angle_alpha   90.00
_cell.angle_beta   90.00
_cell.angle_gamma   90.00
#
_symmetry.space_group_name_H-M   'P 1'
#
loop_
_entity.id
_entity.type
_entity.pdbx_description
1 polymer ?
#
loop_
_entity_poly.entity_id
_entity_poly.type
_entity_poly.pdbx_seq_one_letter_code
_entity_poly.pdbx_strand_id
1 'polypeptide(L)'
;RKDPEAIPASEIFQAATEAGALAIGLKAGRIAEGYLADLCLVDLDIPAFTPNHNFVSNLVYAANGSCIDTVICDGKILMQDKKVPGEEEIMEHTAELAYKLVREP
;
A
#
# COMPACT_ATOMS: atom_id res chain seq x y z
N ARG A 1 13.62 4.52 -21.17
CA ARG A 1 13.00 3.90 -22.31
C ARG A 1 11.92 4.81 -22.91
N LYS A 2 11.98 4.98 -24.20
CA LYS A 2 11.04 5.82 -24.93
C LYS A 2 10.05 4.96 -25.70
N ASP A 3 9.10 4.44 -24.99
CA ASP A 3 8.02 3.70 -25.61
C ASP A 3 6.76 4.54 -25.62
N PRO A 4 6.31 5.04 -26.77
CA PRO A 4 5.11 5.87 -26.82
C PRO A 4 3.85 5.11 -26.42
N GLU A 5 3.91 3.79 -26.36
CA GLU A 5 2.78 2.97 -25.93
C GLU A 5 2.81 2.65 -24.43
N ALA A 6 3.88 3.07 -23.73
CA ALA A 6 3.96 2.86 -22.30
C ALA A 6 2.85 3.62 -21.60
N ILE A 7 2.18 2.95 -20.65
CA ILE A 7 1.08 3.54 -19.91
C ILE A 7 1.64 4.56 -18.90
N PRO A 8 1.15 5.81 -18.90
CA PRO A 8 1.60 6.80 -17.92
C PRO A 8 1.29 6.36 -16.49
N ALA A 9 2.15 6.79 -15.56
CA ALA A 9 1.96 6.49 -14.14
C ALA A 9 0.58 6.92 -13.62
N SER A 10 0.08 8.06 -14.08
CA SER A 10 -1.24 8.55 -13.67
C SER A 10 -2.37 7.60 -14.05
N GLU A 11 -2.28 6.95 -15.21
CA GLU A 11 -3.29 5.98 -15.63
C GLU A 11 -3.19 4.70 -14.84
N ILE A 12 -1.96 4.26 -14.54
CA ILE A 12 -1.75 3.08 -13.70
C ILE A 12 -2.32 3.33 -12.30
N PHE A 13 -2.05 4.50 -11.75
CA PHE A 13 -2.57 4.88 -10.43
C PHE A 13 -4.09 4.93 -10.42
N GLN A 14 -4.69 5.49 -11.46
CA GLN A 14 -6.14 5.58 -11.56
C GLN A 14 -6.78 4.20 -11.71
N ALA A 15 -6.16 3.30 -12.48
CA ALA A 15 -6.63 1.93 -12.62
C ALA A 15 -6.58 1.17 -11.29
N ALA A 16 -5.57 1.45 -10.47
CA ALA A 16 -5.42 0.82 -9.17
C ALA A 16 -6.35 1.39 -8.09
N THR A 17 -6.96 2.53 -8.35
CA THR A 17 -7.81 3.22 -7.36
C THR A 17 -9.24 3.39 -7.88
N GLU A 18 -9.59 4.57 -8.35
CA GLU A 18 -10.96 4.92 -8.73
C GLU A 18 -11.51 4.09 -9.88
N ALA A 19 -10.76 3.94 -10.95
CA ALA A 19 -11.24 3.21 -12.12
C ALA A 19 -11.40 1.73 -11.81
N GLY A 20 -10.49 1.16 -11.01
CA GLY A 20 -10.58 -0.23 -10.60
C GLY A 20 -11.81 -0.50 -9.74
N ALA A 21 -12.09 0.38 -8.78
CA ALA A 21 -13.27 0.27 -7.92
C ALA A 21 -14.56 0.41 -8.73
N LEU A 22 -14.60 1.36 -9.66
CA LEU A 22 -15.74 1.60 -10.50
C LEU A 22 -16.06 0.38 -11.37
N ALA A 23 -15.05 -0.30 -11.86
CA ALA A 23 -15.21 -1.48 -12.69
C ALA A 23 -15.96 -2.62 -11.99
N ILE A 24 -15.86 -2.71 -10.66
CA ILE A 24 -16.58 -3.71 -9.86
C ILE A 24 -17.77 -3.13 -9.11
N GLY A 25 -18.17 -1.89 -9.43
CA GLY A 25 -19.36 -1.28 -8.88
C GLY A 25 -19.22 -0.73 -7.46
N LEU A 26 -18.02 -0.46 -6.99
CA LEU A 26 -17.79 0.09 -5.65
C LEU A 26 -17.53 1.60 -5.70
N LYS A 27 -18.09 2.31 -4.73
CA LYS A 27 -17.74 3.71 -4.50
C LYS A 27 -16.54 3.79 -3.59
N ALA A 28 -15.37 3.51 -4.16
CA ALA A 28 -14.09 3.48 -3.47
C ALA A 28 -13.00 4.01 -4.39
N GLY A 29 -11.78 4.12 -3.87
CA GLY A 29 -10.65 4.60 -4.65
C GLY A 29 -10.60 6.10 -4.83
N ARG A 30 -11.44 6.82 -4.12
CA ARG A 30 -11.50 8.28 -4.17
C ARG A 30 -11.86 8.82 -2.79
N ILE A 31 -11.26 9.93 -2.42
CA ILE A 31 -11.60 10.61 -1.16
C ILE A 31 -12.72 11.60 -1.45
N ALA A 32 -13.95 11.19 -1.18
CA ALA A 32 -15.14 12.00 -1.45
C ALA A 32 -16.31 11.54 -0.59
N GLU A 33 -17.28 12.42 -0.39
CA GLU A 33 -18.50 12.05 0.32
C GLU A 33 -19.23 10.92 -0.41
N GLY A 34 -19.78 9.97 0.37
CA GLY A 34 -20.48 8.82 -0.18
C GLY A 34 -19.59 7.70 -0.65
N TYR A 35 -18.27 7.89 -0.60
CA TYR A 35 -17.31 6.84 -0.95
C TYR A 35 -16.86 6.11 0.30
N LEU A 36 -16.42 4.86 0.12
CA LEU A 36 -15.87 4.07 1.22
C LEU A 36 -14.63 4.74 1.80
N ALA A 37 -14.50 4.69 3.11
CA ALA A 37 -13.34 5.23 3.80
C ALA A 37 -12.19 4.22 3.77
N ASP A 38 -11.70 3.93 2.57
CA ASP A 38 -10.56 3.06 2.30
C ASP A 38 -9.40 3.96 1.92
N LEU A 39 -8.49 4.19 2.86
CA LEU A 39 -7.42 5.16 2.73
C LEU A 39 -6.10 4.57 3.18
N CYS A 40 -5.01 5.11 2.65
CA CYS A 40 -3.70 4.84 3.22
C CYS A 40 -2.91 6.14 3.30
N LEU A 41 -2.08 6.24 4.33
CA LEU A 41 -1.15 7.35 4.50
C LEU A 41 0.22 6.89 4.04
N VAL A 42 0.85 7.69 3.20
CA VAL A 42 2.15 7.36 2.61
C VAL A 42 3.23 8.15 3.32
N ASP A 43 4.29 7.46 3.72
CA ASP A 43 5.47 8.08 4.30
C ASP A 43 6.32 8.66 3.16
N LEU A 44 6.41 9.98 3.08
CA LEU A 44 7.18 10.65 2.05
C LEU A 44 8.65 10.85 2.43
N ASP A 45 8.98 10.57 3.68
CA ASP A 45 10.35 10.74 4.20
C ASP A 45 11.15 9.45 4.04
N ILE A 46 11.17 8.93 2.82
CA ILE A 46 11.94 7.74 2.47
C ILE A 46 12.67 7.98 1.14
N PRO A 47 13.76 7.24 0.87
CA PRO A 47 14.55 7.46 -0.35
C PRO A 47 13.75 7.38 -1.66
N ALA A 48 12.71 6.56 -1.72
CA ALA A 48 11.90 6.42 -2.94
C ALA A 48 11.22 7.73 -3.34
N PHE A 49 11.00 8.65 -2.40
CA PHE A 49 10.36 9.94 -2.66
C PHE A 49 11.34 11.12 -2.58
N THR A 50 12.64 10.86 -2.65
CA THR A 50 13.65 11.89 -2.54
C THR A 50 14.51 11.92 -3.80
N PRO A 51 14.49 12.98 -4.63
CA PRO A 51 13.58 14.13 -4.54
C PRO A 51 12.16 13.82 -5.00
N ASN A 52 11.18 14.45 -4.39
CA ASN A 52 9.78 14.21 -4.72
C ASN A 52 9.27 15.21 -5.75
N HIS A 53 9.65 15.04 -7.00
CA HIS A 53 9.23 15.90 -8.10
C HIS A 53 7.90 15.48 -8.71
N ASN A 54 7.59 14.18 -8.62
CA ASN A 54 6.33 13.64 -9.12
C ASN A 54 5.90 12.49 -8.21
N PHE A 55 4.98 12.79 -7.31
CA PHE A 55 4.51 11.83 -6.32
C PHE A 55 3.95 10.55 -6.96
N VAL A 56 3.08 10.70 -7.95
CA VAL A 56 2.42 9.55 -8.58
C VAL A 56 3.45 8.65 -9.27
N SER A 57 4.39 9.27 -9.98
CA SER A 57 5.46 8.53 -10.65
C SER A 57 6.33 7.77 -9.66
N ASN A 58 6.71 8.43 -8.56
CA ASN A 58 7.50 7.77 -7.51
C ASN A 58 6.73 6.64 -6.86
N LEU A 59 5.45 6.83 -6.61
CA LEU A 59 4.61 5.81 -6.00
C LEU A 59 4.48 4.59 -6.91
N VAL A 60 4.30 4.78 -8.19
CA VAL A 60 4.08 3.69 -9.14
C VAL A 60 5.38 2.95 -9.46
N TYR A 61 6.48 3.66 -9.65
CA TYR A 61 7.71 3.06 -10.19
C TYR A 61 8.82 2.85 -9.18
N ALA A 62 8.90 3.63 -8.12
CA ALA A 62 10.03 3.60 -7.20
C ALA A 62 9.70 3.05 -5.82
N ALA A 63 8.49 3.28 -5.33
CA ALA A 63 8.12 2.87 -3.98
C ALA A 63 7.67 1.42 -3.90
N ASN A 64 7.79 0.84 -2.72
CA ASN A 64 7.21 -0.47 -2.42
C ASN A 64 6.26 -0.34 -1.22
N GLY A 65 5.70 -1.47 -0.77
CA GLY A 65 4.71 -1.45 0.32
C GLY A 65 5.20 -0.85 1.62
N SER A 66 6.51 -0.79 1.84
CA SER A 66 7.06 -0.23 3.07
C SER A 66 6.86 1.29 3.19
N CYS A 67 6.43 1.96 2.11
CA CYS A 67 6.12 3.39 2.15
C CYS A 67 4.78 3.67 2.84
N ILE A 68 3.96 2.67 3.04
CA ILE A 68 2.62 2.85 3.64
C ILE A 68 2.75 2.87 5.15
N ASP A 69 2.34 3.98 5.76
CA ASP A 69 2.40 4.19 7.20
C ASP A 69 1.13 3.70 7.90
N THR A 70 -0.02 4.04 7.34
CA THR A 70 -1.31 3.78 7.96
C THR A 70 -2.28 3.30 6.90
N VAL A 71 -3.07 2.29 7.24
CA VAL A 71 -4.11 1.74 6.35
C VAL A 71 -5.45 1.81 7.09
N ILE A 72 -6.42 2.42 6.44
CA ILE A 72 -7.79 2.52 6.92
C ILE A 72 -8.69 1.83 5.92
N CYS A 73 -9.52 0.90 6.39
CA CYS A 73 -10.44 0.17 5.53
C CYS A 73 -11.85 0.26 6.12
N ASP A 74 -12.78 0.79 5.32
CA ASP A 74 -14.16 1.02 5.75
C ASP A 74 -14.24 1.79 7.08
N GLY A 75 -13.39 2.81 7.20
CA GLY A 75 -13.33 3.65 8.38
C GLY A 75 -12.58 3.06 9.56
N LYS A 76 -12.07 1.84 9.44
CA LYS A 76 -11.34 1.17 10.52
C LYS A 76 -9.85 1.19 10.27
N ILE A 77 -9.08 1.53 11.29
CA ILE A 77 -7.62 1.55 11.19
C ILE A 77 -7.10 0.12 11.31
N LEU A 78 -6.52 -0.40 10.23
CA LEU A 78 -5.96 -1.75 10.19
C LEU A 78 -4.46 -1.77 10.45
N MET A 79 -3.78 -0.69 10.13
CA MET A 79 -2.35 -0.51 10.37
C MET A 79 -2.09 0.94 10.71
N GLN A 80 -1.25 1.21 11.70
CA GLN A 80 -0.88 2.56 12.10
C GLN A 80 0.59 2.59 12.48
N ASP A 81 1.30 3.63 12.04
CA ASP A 81 2.74 3.76 12.28
C ASP A 81 3.51 2.51 11.84
N LYS A 82 3.09 1.94 10.72
CA LYS A 82 3.68 0.73 10.11
C LYS A 82 3.55 -0.51 10.99
N LYS A 83 2.58 -0.52 11.89
CA LYS A 83 2.32 -1.65 12.79
C LYS A 83 0.88 -2.13 12.69
N VAL A 84 0.74 -3.44 12.57
CA VAL A 84 -0.57 -4.10 12.52
C VAL A 84 -0.84 -4.70 13.89
N PRO A 85 -2.04 -4.50 14.47
CA PRO A 85 -2.39 -5.10 15.76
C PRO A 85 -2.18 -6.62 15.72
N GLY A 86 -1.47 -7.14 16.72
CA GLY A 86 -1.20 -8.57 16.82
C GLY A 86 -0.03 -9.08 16.01
N GLU A 87 0.64 -8.22 15.21
CA GLU A 87 1.75 -8.69 14.36
C GLU A 87 2.93 -9.22 15.17
N GLU A 88 3.19 -8.64 16.33
CA GLU A 88 4.30 -9.09 17.18
C GLU A 88 4.09 -10.52 17.66
N GLU A 89 2.87 -10.86 18.07
CA GLU A 89 2.54 -12.21 18.46
C GLU A 89 2.67 -13.20 17.30
N ILE A 90 2.21 -12.79 16.12
CA ILE A 90 2.31 -13.60 14.92
C ILE A 90 3.77 -13.85 14.57
N MET A 91 4.60 -12.81 14.65
CA MET A 91 6.02 -12.89 14.34
C MET A 91 6.74 -13.80 15.34
N GLU A 92 6.45 -13.67 16.63
CA GLU A 92 7.02 -14.55 17.66
C GLU A 92 6.65 -16.00 17.43
N HIS A 93 5.37 -16.25 17.19
CA HIS A 93 4.88 -17.59 16.95
C HIS A 93 5.52 -18.21 15.71
N THR A 94 5.62 -17.43 14.66
CA THR A 94 6.25 -17.86 13.40
C THR A 94 7.73 -18.17 13.63
N ALA A 95 8.43 -17.34 14.39
CA ALA A 95 9.84 -17.55 14.70
C ALA A 95 10.04 -18.83 15.50
N GLU A 96 9.16 -19.10 16.48
CA GLU A 96 9.21 -20.33 17.26
C GLU A 96 9.01 -21.56 16.40
N LEU A 97 8.03 -21.53 15.50
CA LEU A 97 7.76 -22.62 14.58
C LEU A 97 8.93 -22.86 13.64
N ALA A 98 9.50 -21.79 13.11
CA ALA A 98 10.66 -21.89 12.23
C ALA A 98 11.86 -22.48 12.97
N TYR A 99 12.08 -22.07 14.21
CA TYR A 99 13.15 -22.61 15.04
C TYR A 99 12.99 -24.12 15.27
N LYS A 100 11.77 -24.55 15.58
CA LYS A 100 11.48 -25.98 15.77
C LYS A 100 11.73 -26.79 14.50
N LEU A 101 11.31 -26.26 13.37
CA LEU A 101 11.51 -26.93 12.09
C LEU A 101 12.98 -27.11 11.74
N VAL A 102 13.83 -26.16 12.13
CA VAL A 102 15.27 -26.26 11.89
C VAL A 102 15.95 -27.19 12.89
N ARG A 103 15.46 -27.23 14.13
CA ARG A 103 16.08 -28.01 15.21
C ARG A 103 15.72 -29.50 15.17
N GLU A 104 14.54 -29.82 14.68
CA GLU A 104 14.08 -31.21 14.63
C GLU A 104 14.48 -31.85 13.31
N PRO A 105 15.17 -33.00 13.36
CA PRO A 105 15.60 -33.71 12.14
C PRO A 105 14.42 -34.35 11.41
#